data_ba9e10a03574ecd3f572da8d065cc9e8
#
_entry.id   ba9e10a03574ecd3f572da8d065cc9e8
#
_cell.length_a   1.000
_cell.length_b   1.000
_cell.length_c   1.000
_cell.angle_alpha   90.00
_cell.angle_beta   90.00
_cell.angle_gamma   90.00
#
_symmetry.space_group_name_H-M   'P 1'
#
loop_
_entity.id
_entity.type
_entity.pdbx_description
1 polymer ?
#
loop_
_entity_poly.entity_id
_entity_poly.type
_entity_poly.pdbx_seq_one_letter_code
_entity_poly.pdbx_strand_id
1 'polypeptide(L)'
;SKAQMEIRHSENMLKVKNWLNNLWIYKNDEYEVFDPSKELSYADRVRRREPGDNTLGLSPHCDAGSVERWSDDYYQKIYKDIFSDNFLKFNPFDAKYRDKTTEFESPAVAHVFRTFQGWTALTEQGPNDGTLQLIPIAKAMAYILTRALLDDVPKDELCGSKLGKALSVNKEYHSLLLEGLISIPNMKPGDTVWWHPDVVHAVEDKHLGKNYSNVVYVGSTCLLYTSPSPRDLSTS
;
A
#
# COMPACT_ATOMS: atom_id res chain seq x y z
N SER A 1 20.75 -7.89 1.01
CA SER A 1 21.87 -8.54 0.30
C SER A 1 22.17 -7.82 -1.01
N LYS A 2 23.36 -8.06 -1.61
CA LYS A 2 23.74 -7.49 -2.92
C LYS A 2 22.70 -7.84 -3.99
N ALA A 3 22.28 -9.10 -4.09
CA ALA A 3 21.29 -9.55 -5.05
C ALA A 3 19.93 -8.81 -4.91
N GLN A 4 19.47 -8.52 -3.70
CA GLN A 4 18.25 -7.74 -3.50
C GLN A 4 18.41 -6.31 -4.01
N MET A 5 19.59 -5.70 -3.84
CA MET A 5 19.86 -4.37 -4.36
C MET A 5 19.91 -4.37 -5.90
N GLU A 6 20.52 -5.39 -6.49
CA GLU A 6 20.58 -5.55 -7.95
C GLU A 6 19.17 -5.66 -8.56
N ILE A 7 18.26 -6.44 -7.95
CA ILE A 7 16.86 -6.53 -8.41
C ILE A 7 16.18 -5.15 -8.33
N ARG A 8 16.30 -4.46 -7.20
CA ARG A 8 15.62 -3.17 -6.96
C ARG A 8 16.13 -2.04 -7.84
N HIS A 9 17.39 -2.10 -8.28
CA HIS A 9 18.03 -1.06 -9.08
C HIS A 9 18.34 -1.49 -10.51
N SER A 10 17.79 -2.63 -10.97
CA SER A 10 17.91 -3.00 -12.37
C SER A 10 17.27 -1.92 -13.27
N GLU A 11 17.82 -1.72 -14.45
CA GLU A 11 17.35 -0.69 -15.38
C GLU A 11 15.86 -0.84 -15.70
N ASN A 12 15.38 -2.08 -15.89
CA ASN A 12 13.98 -2.36 -16.13
C ASN A 12 13.10 -2.01 -14.93
N MET A 13 13.57 -2.31 -13.71
CA MET A 13 12.85 -1.97 -12.48
C MET A 13 12.71 -0.46 -12.32
N LEU A 14 13.79 0.30 -12.56
CA LEU A 14 13.75 1.76 -12.50
C LEU A 14 12.81 2.36 -13.55
N LYS A 15 12.79 1.82 -14.77
CA LYS A 15 11.84 2.24 -15.81
C LYS A 15 10.39 2.01 -15.40
N VAL A 16 10.07 0.84 -14.82
CA VAL A 16 8.71 0.52 -14.34
C VAL A 16 8.31 1.47 -13.21
N LYS A 17 9.16 1.67 -12.22
CA LYS A 17 8.87 2.57 -11.11
C LYS A 17 8.67 4.02 -11.57
N ASN A 18 9.52 4.51 -12.46
CA ASN A 18 9.35 5.84 -13.03
C ASN A 18 8.01 5.97 -13.77
N TRP A 19 7.63 4.98 -14.57
CA TRP A 19 6.34 4.96 -15.23
C TRP A 19 5.19 4.97 -14.23
N LEU A 20 5.23 4.15 -13.20
CA LEU A 20 4.22 4.11 -12.13
C LEU A 20 4.12 5.44 -11.40
N ASN A 21 5.25 6.06 -11.05
CA ASN A 21 5.29 7.33 -10.34
C ASN A 21 4.65 8.46 -11.15
N ASN A 22 4.74 8.41 -12.47
CA ASN A 22 4.09 9.37 -13.37
C ASN A 22 2.57 9.16 -13.53
N LEU A 23 1.98 8.12 -12.94
CA LEU A 23 0.51 7.98 -12.85
C LEU A 23 -0.10 8.90 -11.80
N TRP A 24 0.71 9.44 -10.88
CA TRP A 24 0.26 10.36 -9.86
C TRP A 24 0.15 11.80 -10.37
N ILE A 25 -0.81 12.54 -9.83
CA ILE A 25 -0.80 14.01 -9.88
C ILE A 25 0.12 14.47 -8.74
N TYR A 26 1.41 14.59 -9.03
CA TYR A 26 2.42 14.94 -8.04
C TYR A 26 2.76 16.43 -8.00
N LYS A 27 2.32 17.18 -9.01
CA LYS A 27 2.50 18.63 -9.10
C LYS A 27 1.39 19.31 -9.91
N ASN A 28 1.15 20.57 -9.59
CA ASN A 28 0.38 21.53 -10.39
C ASN A 28 0.89 22.95 -10.06
N ASP A 29 0.11 23.99 -10.39
CA ASP A 29 0.48 25.39 -10.12
C ASP A 29 0.55 25.73 -8.62
N GLU A 30 -0.05 24.93 -7.74
CA GLU A 30 -0.13 25.18 -6.29
C GLU A 30 0.88 24.38 -5.47
N TYR A 31 1.29 23.20 -5.94
CA TYR A 31 2.14 22.29 -5.18
C TYR A 31 3.02 21.41 -6.06
N GLU A 32 4.10 20.96 -5.48
CA GLU A 32 4.95 19.87 -5.97
C GLU A 32 5.33 18.98 -4.78
N VAL A 33 5.00 17.68 -4.83
CA VAL A 33 5.16 16.75 -3.72
C VAL A 33 6.46 15.96 -3.84
N PHE A 34 6.73 15.41 -5.03
CA PHE A 34 7.92 14.59 -5.27
C PHE A 34 8.42 14.69 -6.72
N ASP A 35 9.64 14.22 -6.94
CA ASP A 35 10.23 14.07 -8.28
C ASP A 35 10.14 12.61 -8.72
N PRO A 36 9.31 12.27 -9.73
CA PRO A 36 9.11 10.89 -10.16
C PRO A 36 10.36 10.25 -10.77
N SER A 37 11.34 11.06 -11.16
CA SER A 37 12.63 10.58 -11.72
C SER A 37 13.65 10.26 -10.63
N LYS A 38 13.45 10.70 -9.40
CA LYS A 38 14.35 10.49 -8.26
C LYS A 38 13.83 9.38 -7.36
N GLU A 39 13.88 8.18 -7.87
CA GLU A 39 13.50 6.98 -7.14
C GLU A 39 14.44 6.72 -5.96
N LEU A 40 13.88 6.47 -4.79
CA LEU A 40 14.58 6.06 -3.59
C LEU A 40 14.30 4.58 -3.31
N SER A 41 15.30 3.89 -2.78
CA SER A 41 15.17 2.52 -2.33
C SER A 41 15.26 2.44 -0.82
N TYR A 42 14.36 1.69 -0.23
CA TYR A 42 14.41 1.34 1.19
C TYR A 42 14.60 -0.17 1.37
N ALA A 43 15.12 -0.56 2.53
CA ALA A 43 15.29 -1.97 2.86
C ALA A 43 13.94 -2.63 3.05
N ASP A 44 13.73 -3.77 2.40
CA ASP A 44 12.54 -4.57 2.54
C ASP A 44 12.88 -6.06 2.43
N ARG A 45 11.88 -6.92 2.63
CA ARG A 45 12.03 -8.34 2.89
C ARG A 45 12.09 -9.16 1.59
N VAL A 46 12.63 -10.37 1.73
CA VAL A 46 12.29 -11.52 0.91
C VAL A 46 11.29 -12.34 1.72
N ARG A 47 10.17 -12.68 1.12
CA ARG A 47 9.20 -13.59 1.72
C ARG A 47 9.29 -14.94 1.03
N ARG A 48 9.25 -15.99 1.84
CA ARG A 48 9.16 -17.39 1.41
C ARG A 48 7.93 -18.01 2.04
N ARG A 49 7.15 -18.71 1.24
CA ARG A 49 6.06 -19.55 1.71
C ARG A 49 6.24 -20.97 1.25
N GLU A 50 6.05 -21.91 2.15
CA GLU A 50 6.22 -23.34 1.90
C GLU A 50 4.90 -23.98 1.49
N PRO A 51 4.92 -25.04 0.66
CA PRO A 51 3.76 -25.86 0.40
C PRO A 51 3.14 -26.38 1.70
N GLY A 52 1.82 -26.35 1.79
CA GLY A 52 1.09 -26.78 3.00
C GLY A 52 1.04 -25.76 4.14
N ASP A 53 1.69 -24.58 4.00
CA ASP A 53 1.60 -23.52 5.00
C ASP A 53 0.17 -23.00 5.12
N ASN A 54 -0.37 -23.05 6.33
CA ASN A 54 -1.70 -22.55 6.70
C ASN A 54 -1.67 -21.51 7.82
N THR A 55 -0.49 -20.96 8.14
CA THR A 55 -0.29 -20.13 9.34
C THR A 55 -0.04 -18.66 9.05
N LEU A 56 0.24 -18.27 7.82
CA LEU A 56 0.78 -16.98 7.45
C LEU A 56 -0.10 -16.16 6.49
N GLY A 57 -1.39 -16.48 6.41
CA GLY A 57 -2.36 -15.58 5.77
C GLY A 57 -2.29 -14.19 6.40
N LEU A 58 -2.58 -13.18 5.60
CA LEU A 58 -2.69 -11.82 6.08
C LEU A 58 -4.08 -11.31 5.75
N SER A 59 -4.83 -10.96 6.78
CA SER A 59 -6.20 -10.45 6.63
C SER A 59 -6.26 -9.22 5.74
N PRO A 60 -7.36 -8.98 5.03
CA PRO A 60 -7.52 -7.81 4.17
C PRO A 60 -7.32 -6.50 4.94
N HIS A 61 -6.48 -5.62 4.38
CA HIS A 61 -6.12 -4.35 5.00
C HIS A 61 -5.57 -3.36 3.96
N CYS A 62 -5.44 -2.09 4.38
CA CYS A 62 -4.59 -1.11 3.71
C CYS A 62 -3.48 -0.68 4.68
N ASP A 63 -2.28 -0.52 4.18
CA ASP A 63 -1.17 0.02 4.94
C ASP A 63 -1.25 1.55 5.10
N ALA A 64 -0.28 2.14 5.83
CA ALA A 64 -0.14 3.59 6.00
C ALA A 64 -1.29 4.23 6.77
N GLY A 65 -1.48 3.79 8.01
CA GLY A 65 -2.43 4.38 8.95
C GLY A 65 -3.82 3.75 8.94
N SER A 66 -4.50 3.93 10.02
CA SER A 66 -5.81 3.37 10.34
C SER A 66 -6.74 4.45 10.89
N VAL A 67 -6.85 4.59 12.21
CA VAL A 67 -7.65 5.63 12.89
C VAL A 67 -7.22 7.03 12.46
N GLU A 68 -5.96 7.22 12.15
CA GLU A 68 -5.35 8.45 11.67
C GLU A 68 -6.08 9.01 10.43
N ARG A 69 -6.66 8.13 9.60
CA ARG A 69 -7.41 8.55 8.39
C ARG A 69 -8.65 9.39 8.72
N TRP A 70 -9.20 9.26 9.93
CA TRP A 70 -10.32 10.07 10.41
C TRP A 70 -9.91 11.21 11.33
N SER A 71 -8.70 11.19 11.91
CA SER A 71 -8.30 12.15 12.96
C SER A 71 -7.13 13.06 12.61
N ASP A 72 -6.27 12.67 11.66
CA ASP A 72 -5.13 13.49 11.26
C ASP A 72 -5.53 14.57 10.25
N ASP A 73 -5.06 15.80 10.45
CA ASP A 73 -5.41 16.96 9.63
C ASP A 73 -5.04 16.80 8.15
N TYR A 74 -3.96 16.11 7.84
CA TYR A 74 -3.54 15.91 6.46
C TYR A 74 -4.32 14.77 5.81
N TYR A 75 -4.62 13.69 6.53
CA TYR A 75 -5.55 12.67 6.04
C TYR A 75 -6.94 13.25 5.76
N GLN A 76 -7.44 14.16 6.60
CA GLN A 76 -8.69 14.87 6.37
C GLN A 76 -8.65 15.69 5.06
N LYS A 77 -7.50 16.28 4.73
CA LYS A 77 -7.32 17.02 3.47
C LYS A 77 -7.22 16.09 2.26
N ILE A 78 -6.56 14.92 2.39
CA ILE A 78 -6.48 13.90 1.33
C ILE A 78 -7.89 13.37 1.00
N TYR A 79 -8.68 13.08 2.01
CA TYR A 79 -10.01 12.47 1.86
C TYR A 79 -11.16 13.48 1.95
N LYS A 80 -10.90 14.79 1.80
CA LYS A 80 -11.90 15.85 1.92
C LYS A 80 -13.14 15.63 1.06
N ASP A 81 -12.96 15.14 -0.17
CA ASP A 81 -14.06 14.90 -1.08
C ASP A 81 -14.94 13.72 -0.64
N ILE A 82 -14.38 12.75 0.07
CA ILE A 82 -15.12 11.65 0.68
C ILE A 82 -15.97 12.17 1.84
N PHE A 83 -15.37 12.96 2.75
CA PHE A 83 -16.04 13.47 3.94
C PHE A 83 -17.00 14.65 3.67
N SER A 84 -16.96 15.23 2.47
CA SER A 84 -17.81 16.36 2.06
C SER A 84 -18.92 15.98 1.08
N ASP A 85 -19.32 14.73 1.02
CA ASP A 85 -20.36 14.23 0.11
C ASP A 85 -20.02 14.33 -1.39
N ASN A 86 -18.76 14.57 -1.72
CA ASN A 86 -18.25 14.67 -3.09
C ASN A 86 -17.38 13.47 -3.49
N PHE A 87 -17.65 12.28 -2.95
CA PHE A 87 -16.80 11.10 -3.11
C PHE A 87 -16.53 10.70 -4.56
N LEU A 88 -17.38 11.09 -5.51
CA LEU A 88 -17.13 10.90 -6.94
C LEU A 88 -15.93 11.71 -7.45
N LYS A 89 -15.63 12.85 -6.82
CA LYS A 89 -14.47 13.69 -7.16
C LYS A 89 -13.18 13.20 -6.53
N PHE A 90 -13.26 12.32 -5.51
CA PHE A 90 -12.07 11.77 -4.89
C PHE A 90 -11.18 11.10 -5.93
N ASN A 91 -9.95 11.60 -6.04
CA ASN A 91 -8.91 11.03 -6.87
C ASN A 91 -7.83 10.40 -6.01
N PRO A 92 -7.74 9.05 -5.94
CA PRO A 92 -6.72 8.38 -5.13
C PRO A 92 -5.30 8.68 -5.61
N PHE A 93 -5.11 9.06 -6.87
CA PHE A 93 -3.81 9.39 -7.44
C PHE A 93 -3.39 10.86 -7.27
N ASP A 94 -4.10 11.66 -6.47
CA ASP A 94 -3.62 12.97 -6.06
C ASP A 94 -2.62 12.80 -4.90
N ALA A 95 -1.37 13.23 -5.10
CA ALA A 95 -0.33 13.13 -4.10
C ALA A 95 -0.36 14.26 -3.07
N LYS A 96 -1.18 15.28 -3.28
CA LYS A 96 -1.27 16.45 -2.39
C LYS A 96 -1.52 16.01 -0.95
N TYR A 97 -0.69 16.45 -0.02
CA TYR A 97 -0.70 16.16 1.42
C TYR A 97 -0.29 14.74 1.84
N ARG A 98 -0.06 13.79 0.92
CA ARG A 98 0.29 12.42 1.30
C ARG A 98 1.71 12.29 1.89
N ASP A 99 2.55 13.28 1.66
CA ASP A 99 3.89 13.42 2.23
C ASP A 99 3.92 14.02 3.64
N LYS A 100 2.77 14.47 4.15
CA LYS A 100 2.62 15.24 5.39
C LYS A 100 1.81 14.52 6.47
N THR A 101 1.24 13.37 6.16
CA THR A 101 0.45 12.60 7.12
C THR A 101 1.28 12.20 8.32
N THR A 102 0.70 12.32 9.52
CA THR A 102 1.35 11.88 10.75
C THR A 102 1.29 10.36 10.84
N GLU A 103 2.45 9.73 10.96
CA GLU A 103 2.58 8.31 11.22
C GLU A 103 2.93 8.06 12.67
N PHE A 104 2.21 7.14 13.31
CA PHE A 104 2.50 6.73 14.68
C PHE A 104 3.56 5.63 14.68
N GLU A 105 4.41 5.65 15.69
CA GLU A 105 5.48 4.68 15.83
C GLU A 105 4.92 3.25 15.87
N SER A 106 5.31 2.46 14.89
CA SER A 106 4.91 1.06 14.75
C SER A 106 6.04 0.27 14.11
N PRO A 107 6.42 -0.90 14.67
CA PRO A 107 7.46 -1.75 14.08
C PRO A 107 7.08 -2.32 12.70
N ALA A 108 5.83 -2.19 12.29
CA ALA A 108 5.31 -2.72 11.03
C ALA A 108 5.08 -1.64 9.96
N VAL A 109 5.20 -0.35 10.29
CA VAL A 109 4.89 0.77 9.41
C VAL A 109 6.18 1.41 8.88
N ALA A 110 6.24 1.69 7.59
CA ALA A 110 7.31 2.47 7.00
C ALA A 110 6.93 3.96 7.03
N HIS A 111 7.79 4.78 7.65
CA HIS A 111 7.63 6.24 7.74
C HIS A 111 8.07 6.93 6.45
N VAL A 112 7.50 6.52 5.32
CA VAL A 112 7.78 7.11 4.02
C VAL A 112 6.57 7.00 3.11
N PHE A 113 6.26 8.06 2.39
CA PHE A 113 5.23 8.00 1.37
C PHE A 113 5.68 7.06 0.24
N ARG A 114 5.02 5.92 0.13
CA ARG A 114 5.19 4.95 -0.96
C ARG A 114 4.17 5.24 -2.04
N THR A 115 4.63 5.53 -3.25
CA THR A 115 3.74 5.72 -4.39
C THR A 115 3.06 4.43 -4.79
N PHE A 116 3.80 3.32 -4.74
CA PHE A 116 3.28 1.97 -4.94
C PHE A 116 3.98 0.98 -4.02
N GLN A 117 3.24 -0.01 -3.57
CA GLN A 117 3.78 -1.23 -3.03
C GLN A 117 3.93 -2.24 -4.16
N GLY A 118 4.87 -3.17 -4.03
CA GLY A 118 5.07 -4.18 -5.05
C GLY A 118 6.06 -5.25 -4.64
N TRP A 119 6.08 -6.32 -5.42
CA TRP A 119 7.09 -7.35 -5.31
C TRP A 119 7.36 -8.02 -6.67
N THR A 120 8.51 -8.67 -6.76
CA THR A 120 8.92 -9.49 -7.89
C THR A 120 8.85 -10.97 -7.50
N ALA A 121 8.22 -11.79 -8.33
CA ALA A 121 8.19 -13.24 -8.16
C ALA A 121 9.60 -13.83 -8.38
N LEU A 122 10.03 -14.69 -7.48
CA LEU A 122 11.28 -15.47 -7.59
C LEU A 122 11.00 -16.93 -8.02
N THR A 123 9.76 -17.35 -7.86
CA THR A 123 9.26 -18.69 -8.26
C THR A 123 7.94 -18.53 -8.99
N GLU A 124 7.56 -19.56 -9.75
CA GLU A 124 6.19 -19.64 -10.26
C GLU A 124 5.21 -19.71 -9.11
N GLN A 125 4.13 -18.93 -9.18
CA GLN A 125 3.08 -18.89 -8.18
C GLN A 125 1.80 -18.29 -8.75
N GLY A 126 0.66 -18.63 -8.15
CA GLY A 126 -0.63 -18.16 -8.59
C GLY A 126 -1.72 -18.42 -7.54
N PRO A 127 -2.99 -18.44 -7.91
CA PRO A 127 -4.10 -18.73 -7.01
C PRO A 127 -3.90 -20.08 -6.31
N ASN A 128 -4.15 -20.11 -5.00
CA ASN A 128 -3.94 -21.22 -4.07
C ASN A 128 -2.47 -21.55 -3.71
N ASP A 129 -1.52 -20.73 -4.13
CA ASP A 129 -0.11 -20.85 -3.74
C ASP A 129 0.25 -19.97 -2.54
N GLY A 130 -0.73 -19.61 -1.72
CA GLY A 130 -0.52 -18.70 -0.59
C GLY A 130 -0.09 -17.31 -1.01
N THR A 131 -0.60 -16.83 -2.13
CA THR A 131 -0.16 -15.61 -2.79
C THR A 131 -0.95 -14.38 -2.37
N LEU A 132 -0.61 -13.25 -2.98
CA LEU A 132 -1.28 -11.96 -2.78
C LEU A 132 -2.71 -12.00 -3.31
N GLN A 133 -3.60 -11.36 -2.57
CA GLN A 133 -4.97 -11.04 -2.99
C GLN A 133 -5.17 -9.53 -2.97
N LEU A 134 -5.93 -9.01 -3.90
CA LEU A 134 -6.22 -7.58 -4.03
C LEU A 134 -7.71 -7.34 -4.25
N ILE A 135 -8.20 -6.20 -3.77
CA ILE A 135 -9.42 -5.56 -4.28
C ILE A 135 -8.94 -4.41 -5.18
N PRO A 136 -8.91 -4.58 -6.52
CA PRO A 136 -8.20 -3.68 -7.41
C PRO A 136 -8.96 -2.36 -7.69
N ILE A 137 -9.45 -1.72 -6.62
CA ILE A 137 -10.27 -0.50 -6.66
C ILE A 137 -9.78 0.46 -5.59
N ALA A 138 -8.85 1.37 -5.91
CA ALA A 138 -8.35 2.36 -4.94
C ALA A 138 -9.47 3.31 -4.44
N LYS A 139 -10.48 3.61 -5.26
CA LYS A 139 -11.66 4.40 -4.86
C LYS A 139 -12.55 3.70 -3.82
N ALA A 140 -12.35 2.40 -3.56
CA ALA A 140 -13.03 1.70 -2.46
C ALA A 140 -12.72 2.29 -1.09
N MET A 141 -11.65 3.10 -0.97
CA MET A 141 -11.37 3.87 0.24
C MET A 141 -12.55 4.75 0.65
N ALA A 142 -13.33 5.30 -0.29
CA ALA A 142 -14.54 6.06 0.02
C ALA A 142 -15.56 5.21 0.78
N TYR A 143 -15.81 3.97 0.33
CA TYR A 143 -16.69 3.04 1.03
C TYR A 143 -16.15 2.69 2.42
N ILE A 144 -14.85 2.39 2.53
CA ILE A 144 -14.25 1.98 3.81
C ILE A 144 -14.37 3.10 4.86
N LEU A 145 -14.03 4.33 4.48
CA LEU A 145 -14.04 5.46 5.40
C LEU A 145 -15.46 5.86 5.81
N THR A 146 -16.41 5.84 4.89
CA THR A 146 -17.81 6.20 5.20
C THR A 146 -18.52 5.07 5.93
N ARG A 147 -18.19 3.81 5.68
CA ARG A 147 -18.79 2.64 6.36
C ARG A 147 -18.58 2.71 7.88
N ALA A 148 -17.41 3.17 8.31
CA ALA A 148 -17.10 3.33 9.73
C ALA A 148 -17.94 4.42 10.45
N LEU A 149 -18.61 5.29 9.70
CA LEU A 149 -19.39 6.41 10.24
C LEU A 149 -20.90 6.13 10.24
N LEU A 150 -21.34 4.96 9.80
CA LEU A 150 -22.76 4.59 9.80
C LEU A 150 -23.25 4.24 11.21
N ASP A 151 -24.56 4.39 11.44
CA ASP A 151 -25.20 4.25 12.77
C ASP A 151 -25.11 2.84 13.36
N ASP A 152 -24.90 1.82 12.53
CA ASP A 152 -24.75 0.44 12.97
C ASP A 152 -23.32 0.06 13.40
N VAL A 153 -22.37 1.00 13.27
CA VAL A 153 -21.00 0.84 13.76
C VAL A 153 -20.83 1.60 15.08
N PRO A 154 -20.36 0.95 16.17
CA PRO A 154 -20.06 1.64 17.41
C PRO A 154 -19.05 2.76 17.18
N LYS A 155 -19.31 3.94 17.75
CA LYS A 155 -18.53 5.19 17.47
C LYS A 155 -17.06 5.09 17.86
N ASP A 156 -16.70 4.19 18.76
CA ASP A 156 -15.34 3.94 19.25
C ASP A 156 -14.65 2.76 18.55
N GLU A 157 -15.34 2.06 17.65
CA GLU A 157 -14.76 0.91 16.96
C GLU A 157 -14.19 1.18 15.58
N LEU A 158 -14.76 2.13 14.83
CA LEU A 158 -14.35 2.47 13.45
C LEU A 158 -14.08 1.21 12.59
N CYS A 159 -15.03 0.26 12.58
CA CYS A 159 -14.93 -1.03 11.91
C CYS A 159 -13.71 -1.88 12.32
N GLY A 160 -13.29 -1.82 13.58
CA GLY A 160 -12.15 -2.55 14.13
C GLY A 160 -10.79 -1.90 13.86
N SER A 161 -10.78 -0.66 13.41
CA SER A 161 -9.54 0.11 13.19
C SER A 161 -8.87 0.49 14.51
N LYS A 162 -7.54 0.47 14.54
CA LYS A 162 -6.74 0.79 15.74
C LYS A 162 -5.57 1.69 15.38
N LEU A 163 -5.30 2.67 16.23
CA LEU A 163 -4.19 3.60 16.06
C LEU A 163 -2.85 2.85 15.87
N GLY A 164 -2.02 3.31 14.95
CA GLY A 164 -0.72 2.71 14.65
C GLY A 164 -0.77 1.32 14.03
N LYS A 165 -1.91 0.91 13.49
CA LYS A 165 -2.09 -0.37 12.80
C LYS A 165 -2.43 -0.15 11.33
N ALA A 166 -2.44 -1.23 10.54
CA ALA A 166 -3.02 -1.22 9.21
C ALA A 166 -4.54 -1.03 9.29
N LEU A 167 -5.13 -0.35 8.31
CA LEU A 167 -6.58 -0.17 8.21
C LEU A 167 -7.25 -1.52 7.97
N SER A 168 -8.06 -1.96 8.92
CA SER A 168 -8.72 -3.26 8.86
C SER A 168 -9.88 -3.25 7.86
N VAL A 169 -9.95 -4.29 7.04
CA VAL A 169 -11.10 -4.60 6.18
C VAL A 169 -11.56 -6.00 6.53
N ASN A 170 -12.73 -6.12 7.15
CA ASN A 170 -13.19 -7.37 7.75
C ASN A 170 -14.60 -7.75 7.29
N LYS A 171 -14.96 -9.01 7.51
CA LYS A 171 -16.21 -9.58 7.03
C LYS A 171 -17.43 -9.01 7.75
N GLU A 172 -17.28 -8.56 8.98
CA GLU A 172 -18.37 -8.02 9.79
C GLU A 172 -18.91 -6.72 9.19
N TYR A 173 -18.03 -5.80 8.82
CA TYR A 173 -18.41 -4.48 8.33
C TYR A 173 -18.28 -4.28 6.82
N HIS A 174 -17.47 -5.10 6.13
CA HIS A 174 -17.12 -4.90 4.73
C HIS A 174 -17.39 -6.12 3.84
N SER A 175 -18.43 -6.92 4.17
CA SER A 175 -18.74 -8.17 3.44
C SER A 175 -18.86 -7.94 1.93
N LEU A 176 -19.59 -6.90 1.50
CA LEU A 176 -19.77 -6.56 0.08
C LEU A 176 -18.44 -6.26 -0.61
N LEU A 177 -17.55 -5.51 0.05
CA LEU A 177 -16.25 -5.17 -0.51
C LEU A 177 -15.36 -6.41 -0.69
N LEU A 178 -15.46 -7.35 0.27
CA LEU A 178 -14.68 -8.58 0.25
C LEU A 178 -15.08 -9.56 -0.86
N GLU A 179 -16.25 -9.41 -1.47
CA GLU A 179 -16.62 -10.16 -2.69
C GLU A 179 -15.70 -9.83 -3.88
N GLY A 180 -15.09 -8.65 -3.87
CA GLY A 180 -14.11 -8.21 -4.86
C GLY A 180 -12.66 -8.64 -4.58
N LEU A 181 -12.41 -9.40 -3.50
CA LEU A 181 -11.07 -9.88 -3.17
C LEU A 181 -10.67 -11.03 -4.08
N ILE A 182 -9.69 -10.80 -4.95
CA ILE A 182 -9.21 -11.77 -5.93
C ILE A 182 -7.72 -12.06 -5.77
N SER A 183 -7.33 -13.31 -5.97
CA SER A 183 -5.92 -13.70 -6.04
C SER A 183 -5.29 -13.16 -7.33
N ILE A 184 -4.00 -12.83 -7.26
CA ILE A 184 -3.24 -12.46 -8.44
C ILE A 184 -3.22 -13.63 -9.45
N PRO A 185 -3.07 -13.34 -10.75
CA PRO A 185 -2.95 -14.40 -11.76
C PRO A 185 -1.65 -15.20 -11.61
N ASN A 186 -1.50 -16.27 -12.40
CA ASN A 186 -0.25 -17.01 -12.44
C ASN A 186 0.91 -16.12 -12.84
N MET A 187 1.96 -16.12 -12.01
CA MET A 187 3.17 -15.34 -12.14
C MET A 187 4.35 -16.26 -12.43
N LYS A 188 5.28 -15.80 -13.27
CA LYS A 188 6.57 -16.45 -13.54
C LYS A 188 7.69 -15.72 -12.80
N PRO A 189 8.85 -16.37 -12.56
CA PRO A 189 10.02 -15.67 -12.05
C PRO A 189 10.37 -14.44 -12.89
N GLY A 190 10.50 -13.28 -12.22
CA GLY A 190 10.75 -11.99 -12.85
C GLY A 190 9.49 -11.16 -13.09
N ASP A 191 8.29 -11.73 -13.06
CA ASP A 191 7.05 -10.96 -13.10
C ASP A 191 6.90 -10.12 -11.83
N THR A 192 6.26 -8.94 -11.96
CA THR A 192 6.03 -8.03 -10.84
C THR A 192 4.56 -7.71 -10.67
N VAL A 193 4.15 -7.53 -9.44
CA VAL A 193 2.83 -7.00 -9.10
C VAL A 193 2.99 -5.70 -8.32
N TRP A 194 2.11 -4.74 -8.60
CA TRP A 194 2.13 -3.43 -7.99
C TRP A 194 0.73 -3.01 -7.58
N TRP A 195 0.61 -2.36 -6.42
CA TRP A 195 -0.67 -1.83 -5.97
C TRP A 195 -0.52 -0.47 -5.31
N HIS A 196 -1.54 0.34 -5.49
CA HIS A 196 -1.67 1.67 -4.90
C HIS A 196 -1.83 1.55 -3.36
N PRO A 197 -1.34 2.50 -2.54
CA PRO A 197 -1.46 2.46 -1.07
C PRO A 197 -2.89 2.32 -0.54
N ASP A 198 -3.88 2.86 -1.27
CA ASP A 198 -5.30 2.77 -0.90
C ASP A 198 -5.98 1.49 -1.42
N VAL A 199 -5.26 0.57 -2.02
CA VAL A 199 -5.79 -0.72 -2.46
C VAL A 199 -5.76 -1.72 -1.31
N VAL A 200 -6.92 -2.31 -1.02
CA VAL A 200 -7.03 -3.40 -0.05
C VAL A 200 -6.27 -4.60 -0.56
N HIS A 201 -5.41 -5.13 0.29
CA HIS A 201 -4.64 -6.33 -0.01
C HIS A 201 -4.64 -7.33 1.14
N ALA A 202 -4.43 -8.57 0.79
CA ALA A 202 -4.40 -9.71 1.70
C ALA A 202 -3.40 -10.75 1.19
N VAL A 203 -3.17 -11.76 1.97
CA VAL A 203 -2.43 -12.96 1.57
C VAL A 203 -3.32 -14.17 1.84
N GLU A 204 -3.44 -15.06 0.87
CA GLU A 204 -4.21 -16.30 1.03
C GLU A 204 -3.84 -17.03 2.32
N ASP A 205 -4.82 -17.52 3.06
CA ASP A 205 -4.62 -18.19 4.35
C ASP A 205 -3.82 -19.49 4.21
N LYS A 206 -4.02 -20.20 3.08
CA LYS A 206 -3.44 -21.51 2.83
C LYS A 206 -2.60 -21.52 1.58
N HIS A 207 -1.52 -22.29 1.61
CA HIS A 207 -0.72 -22.65 0.46
C HIS A 207 -1.02 -24.09 0.06
N LEU A 208 -1.87 -24.28 -0.94
CA LEU A 208 -2.32 -25.58 -1.43
C LEU A 208 -1.47 -26.09 -2.60
N GLY A 209 -0.57 -25.27 -3.11
CA GLY A 209 0.34 -25.62 -4.20
C GLY A 209 1.44 -26.60 -3.78
N LYS A 210 2.27 -26.98 -4.75
CA LYS A 210 3.34 -27.98 -4.57
C LYS A 210 4.73 -27.35 -4.43
N ASN A 211 4.91 -26.11 -4.87
CA ASN A 211 6.19 -25.42 -4.94
C ASN A 211 6.21 -24.23 -3.96
N TYR A 212 7.42 -23.77 -3.60
CA TYR A 212 7.55 -22.55 -2.78
C TYR A 212 7.07 -21.33 -3.52
N SER A 213 6.39 -20.44 -2.81
CA SER A 213 6.07 -19.09 -3.27
C SER A 213 7.06 -18.11 -2.65
N ASN A 214 8.01 -17.65 -3.45
CA ASN A 214 9.05 -16.72 -3.02
C ASN A 214 8.91 -15.40 -3.75
N VAL A 215 9.01 -14.29 -2.99
CA VAL A 215 8.96 -12.95 -3.55
C VAL A 215 10.00 -12.04 -2.90
N VAL A 216 10.47 -11.06 -3.64
CA VAL A 216 11.26 -9.94 -3.11
C VAL A 216 10.45 -8.66 -3.22
N TYR A 217 10.29 -7.95 -2.09
CA TYR A 217 9.58 -6.67 -2.08
C TYR A 217 10.40 -5.57 -2.76
N VAL A 218 9.74 -4.80 -3.62
CA VAL A 218 10.35 -3.80 -4.50
C VAL A 218 9.60 -2.46 -4.50
N GLY A 219 8.90 -2.13 -3.43
CA GLY A 219 8.08 -0.92 -3.35
C GLY A 219 8.72 0.33 -3.96
N SER A 220 7.91 1.28 -4.37
CA SER A 220 8.33 2.53 -5.00
C SER A 220 8.11 3.70 -4.05
N THR A 221 9.12 4.57 -3.94
CA THR A 221 9.07 5.86 -3.24
C THR A 221 9.99 6.84 -3.95
N CYS A 222 9.72 8.13 -3.85
CA CYS A 222 10.52 9.15 -4.51
C CYS A 222 11.07 10.14 -3.50
N LEU A 223 12.06 10.93 -3.92
CA LEU A 223 12.55 12.06 -3.15
C LEU A 223 11.41 13.07 -2.99
N LEU A 224 11.02 13.32 -1.73
CA LEU A 224 10.00 14.31 -1.37
C LEU A 224 10.64 15.69 -1.29
N TYR A 225 9.95 16.72 -1.76
CA TYR A 225 10.46 18.10 -1.66
C TYR A 225 10.43 18.67 -0.24
N THR A 226 9.72 18.01 0.67
CA THR A 226 9.68 18.35 2.11
C THR A 226 10.70 17.57 2.94
N SER A 227 11.41 16.61 2.35
CA SER A 227 12.45 15.86 3.08
C SER A 227 13.65 16.75 3.37
N PRO A 228 14.20 16.73 4.60
CA PRO A 228 15.42 17.45 4.88
C PRO A 228 16.54 16.93 3.95
N SER A 229 17.31 17.87 3.40
CA SER A 229 18.47 17.52 2.59
C SER A 229 19.49 16.74 3.45
N PRO A 230 20.26 15.81 2.87
CA PRO A 230 21.37 15.19 3.60
C PRO A 230 22.36 16.19 4.20
N ARG A 231 22.41 17.43 3.68
CA ARG A 231 23.21 18.52 4.23
C ARG A 231 22.59 19.10 5.52
N ASP A 232 21.25 19.09 5.63
CA ASP A 232 20.55 19.61 6.80
C ASP A 232 20.68 18.66 8.00
N LEU A 233 20.93 17.38 7.76
CA LEU A 233 21.17 16.35 8.78
C LEU A 233 22.60 16.35 9.32
N SER A 234 23.52 17.04 8.66
CA SER A 234 24.95 17.10 9.07
C SER A 234 25.25 18.21 10.08
N THR A 235 24.26 19.02 10.45
CA THR A 235 24.41 20.19 11.35
C THR A 235 23.68 20.04 12.69
N SER A 236 23.20 18.82 13.03
CA SER A 236 22.56 18.51 14.32
C SER A 236 23.42 17.58 15.17
#